data_11df4ea521dc4d6704b193b7a9a7ff8c
#
_entry.id   11df4ea521dc4d6704b193b7a9a7ff8c
#
_cell.length_a   1.000
_cell.length_b   1.000
_cell.length_c   1.000
_cell.angle_alpha   90.00
_cell.angle_beta   90.00
_cell.angle_gamma   90.00
#
_symmetry.space_group_name_H-M   'P 1'
#
loop_
_entity.id
_entity.type
_entity.pdbx_description
1 polymer ?
#
loop_
_entity_poly.entity_id
_entity_poly.type
_entity_poly.pdbx_seq_one_letter_code
_entity_poly.pdbx_strand_id
1 'polypeptide(L)'
;MTVDGTRFGVGVWQGLASSRLSEVARSIESAGFDQLWYANHKLYRDLWVGMAIAAQATERIEIGSFVAEPYSQHPAQIAAAVATIDELSGGRAILGLGAGGANFKELGTVRTRPAVALKESIEIARGLFRGKPLEYRGEVFTADNVWLHLPCRADLPIVLASRGDRVLRMAGEVADGVMIATYATPEGLRHGSDMVRAGLLRAGRSDADVRLLTRVDVALDEDPRAARNAVRPMIAAMVMASYPDTAFLAHAGLEITPELEAMSRQKSEALAFASGDLVPDEYVRQFAWVGTPTAVAKQIAAVVDSGFDTIVFLPQPMSVDPEPMLQRFAREVIPRVRSELGHGQRSESLR
;
A
#
# COMPACT_ATOMS: atom_id res chain seq x y z
N MET A 1 4.65 -12.88 17.66
CA MET A 1 5.39 -11.63 17.35
C MET A 1 5.54 -10.85 18.64
N THR A 2 6.69 -10.22 18.89
CA THR A 2 6.90 -9.39 20.08
C THR A 2 6.25 -8.02 19.86
N VAL A 3 5.66 -7.43 20.91
CA VAL A 3 5.01 -6.11 20.94
C VAL A 3 5.91 -4.99 20.34
N ASP A 4 7.22 -5.14 20.42
CA ASP A 4 8.23 -4.22 19.90
C ASP A 4 8.52 -4.38 18.38
N GLY A 5 7.93 -5.37 17.71
CA GLY A 5 8.22 -5.68 16.30
C GLY A 5 7.26 -5.06 15.27
N THR A 6 6.14 -4.47 15.71
CA THR A 6 5.17 -3.85 14.79
C THR A 6 5.70 -2.54 14.22
N ARG A 7 5.74 -2.45 12.90
CA ARG A 7 6.21 -1.27 12.16
C ARG A 7 5.02 -0.43 11.67
N PHE A 8 5.24 0.87 11.57
CA PHE A 8 4.22 1.82 11.09
C PHE A 8 4.71 2.58 9.86
N GLY A 9 3.94 2.49 8.77
CA GLY A 9 4.19 3.19 7.53
C GLY A 9 3.07 4.18 7.19
N VAL A 10 3.44 5.28 6.54
CA VAL A 10 2.52 6.34 6.14
C VAL A 10 2.48 6.45 4.63
N GLY A 11 1.27 6.37 4.04
CA GLY A 11 1.04 6.72 2.66
C GLY A 11 0.93 8.24 2.49
N VAL A 12 1.73 8.81 1.59
CA VAL A 12 1.72 10.24 1.28
C VAL A 12 1.09 10.46 -0.09
N TRP A 13 0.05 11.28 -0.11
CA TRP A 13 -0.71 11.59 -1.31
C TRP A 13 0.01 12.61 -2.20
N GLN A 14 -0.02 12.41 -3.51
CA GLN A 14 0.61 13.29 -4.51
C GLN A 14 -0.09 14.66 -4.69
N GLY A 15 -1.23 14.89 -4.03
CA GLY A 15 -1.87 16.21 -3.95
C GLY A 15 -1.06 17.22 -3.15
N LEU A 16 -0.20 16.76 -2.24
CA LEU A 16 0.70 17.60 -1.47
C LEU A 16 1.70 18.33 -2.38
N ALA A 17 1.87 19.65 -2.19
CA ALA A 17 2.83 20.42 -2.97
C ALA A 17 4.26 19.90 -2.77
N SER A 18 5.06 19.81 -3.84
CA SER A 18 6.43 19.28 -3.76
C SER A 18 7.32 20.07 -2.79
N SER A 19 7.08 21.39 -2.63
CA SER A 19 7.77 22.23 -1.66
C SER A 19 7.48 21.85 -0.19
N ARG A 20 6.31 21.25 0.08
CA ARG A 20 5.91 20.78 1.42
C ARG A 20 6.40 19.37 1.72
N LEU A 21 6.69 18.57 0.68
CA LEU A 21 6.99 17.14 0.85
C LEU A 21 8.23 16.89 1.74
N SER A 22 9.27 17.73 1.62
CA SER A 22 10.46 17.61 2.47
C SER A 22 10.16 17.82 3.96
N GLU A 23 9.27 18.74 4.29
CA GLU A 23 8.87 19.03 5.67
C GLU A 23 8.02 17.88 6.22
N VAL A 24 7.05 17.42 5.45
CA VAL A 24 6.18 16.28 5.82
C VAL A 24 7.00 15.01 5.98
N ALA A 25 7.97 14.73 5.09
CA ALA A 25 8.84 13.57 5.21
C ALA A 25 9.68 13.60 6.50
N ARG A 26 10.29 14.77 6.84
CA ARG A 26 10.99 14.96 8.12
C ARG A 26 10.05 14.80 9.32
N SER A 27 8.85 15.34 9.23
CA SER A 27 7.83 15.21 10.29
C SER A 27 7.43 13.75 10.54
N ILE A 28 7.25 12.96 9.48
CA ILE A 28 6.99 11.52 9.55
C ILE A 28 8.14 10.79 10.25
N GLU A 29 9.40 11.05 9.82
CA GLU A 29 10.57 10.40 10.43
C GLU A 29 10.76 10.81 11.90
N SER A 30 10.62 12.09 12.24
CA SER A 30 10.76 12.60 13.61
C SER A 30 9.64 12.14 14.53
N ALA A 31 8.46 11.86 14.01
CA ALA A 31 7.35 11.27 14.74
C ALA A 31 7.54 9.76 15.04
N GLY A 32 8.60 9.14 14.50
CA GLY A 32 8.97 7.75 14.79
C GLY A 32 8.28 6.72 13.92
N PHE A 33 7.79 7.10 12.75
CA PHE A 33 7.34 6.14 11.74
C PHE A 33 8.54 5.43 11.08
N ASP A 34 8.31 4.20 10.64
CA ASP A 34 9.33 3.34 10.04
C ASP A 34 9.40 3.47 8.51
N GLN A 35 8.28 3.81 7.86
CA GLN A 35 8.16 3.82 6.40
C GLN A 35 7.36 5.02 5.91
N LEU A 36 7.80 5.58 4.77
CA LEU A 36 7.03 6.51 3.96
C LEU A 36 6.72 5.86 2.60
N TRP A 37 5.46 5.81 2.21
CA TRP A 37 4.99 5.26 0.96
C TRP A 37 4.44 6.38 0.07
N TYR A 38 5.14 6.73 -1.02
CA TYR A 38 4.72 7.83 -1.88
C TYR A 38 3.78 7.32 -2.99
N ALA A 39 2.57 7.90 -3.04
CA ALA A 39 1.51 7.47 -3.96
C ALA A 39 1.87 7.71 -5.44
N ASN A 40 1.20 6.98 -6.36
CA ASN A 40 1.34 7.12 -7.80
C ASN A 40 -0.04 7.20 -8.48
N HIS A 41 -0.48 8.39 -8.80
CA HIS A 41 -1.69 8.66 -9.58
C HIS A 41 -1.39 9.33 -10.94
N LYS A 42 -0.24 9.02 -11.52
CA LYS A 42 0.25 9.41 -12.87
C LYS A 42 0.20 10.91 -13.19
N LEU A 43 -0.97 11.47 -13.44
CA LEU A 43 -1.16 12.87 -13.85
C LEU A 43 -1.05 13.88 -12.67
N TYR A 44 -0.70 13.39 -11.49
CA TYR A 44 -0.28 14.20 -10.35
C TYR A 44 1.25 14.37 -10.36
N ARG A 45 1.85 14.64 -9.21
CA ARG A 45 3.31 14.79 -9.09
C ARG A 45 3.99 13.44 -9.30
N ASP A 46 5.13 13.47 -9.99
CA ASP A 46 5.85 12.25 -10.36
C ASP A 46 6.28 11.43 -9.14
N LEU A 47 6.12 10.11 -9.26
CA LEU A 47 6.44 9.15 -8.21
C LEU A 47 7.90 9.21 -7.78
N TRP A 48 8.81 9.14 -8.75
CA TRP A 48 10.24 9.03 -8.48
C TRP A 48 10.84 10.35 -7.97
N VAL A 49 10.35 11.48 -8.48
CA VAL A 49 10.71 12.81 -7.96
C VAL A 49 10.26 12.97 -6.51
N GLY A 50 9.04 12.54 -6.17
CA GLY A 50 8.55 12.56 -4.80
C GLY A 50 9.37 11.68 -3.86
N MET A 51 9.70 10.46 -4.28
CA MET A 51 10.58 9.57 -3.52
C MET A 51 11.98 10.15 -3.33
N ALA A 52 12.55 10.79 -4.35
CA ALA A 52 13.87 11.45 -4.26
C ALA A 52 13.85 12.60 -3.24
N ILE A 53 12.80 13.43 -3.25
CA ILE A 53 12.64 14.51 -2.24
C ILE A 53 12.57 13.93 -0.83
N ALA A 54 11.79 12.85 -0.63
CA ALA A 54 11.69 12.19 0.67
C ALA A 54 13.02 11.56 1.10
N ALA A 55 13.74 10.91 0.16
CA ALA A 55 15.04 10.30 0.41
C ALA A 55 16.09 11.32 0.90
N GLN A 56 16.14 12.49 0.27
CA GLN A 56 17.07 13.56 0.66
C GLN A 56 16.66 14.30 1.95
N ALA A 57 15.37 14.25 2.28
CA ALA A 57 14.85 14.94 3.46
C ALA A 57 14.99 14.12 4.76
N THR A 58 15.28 12.82 4.66
CA THR A 58 15.26 11.84 5.76
C THR A 58 16.55 11.03 5.83
N GLU A 59 16.82 10.40 6.97
CA GLU A 59 18.07 9.67 7.22
C GLU A 59 17.85 8.18 7.53
N ARG A 60 16.69 7.80 8.09
CA ARG A 60 16.43 6.44 8.62
C ARG A 60 15.22 5.75 8.02
N ILE A 61 14.16 6.50 7.74
CA ILE A 61 12.88 5.97 7.29
C ILE A 61 13.02 5.27 5.93
N GLU A 62 12.43 4.10 5.77
CA GLU A 62 12.33 3.43 4.47
C GLU A 62 11.35 4.15 3.55
N ILE A 63 11.64 4.17 2.26
CA ILE A 63 10.88 4.93 1.27
C ILE A 63 10.37 3.99 0.18
N GLY A 64 9.05 3.78 0.14
CA GLY A 64 8.39 2.89 -0.80
C GLY A 64 7.61 3.60 -1.91
N SER A 65 7.65 3.02 -3.11
CA SER A 65 6.71 3.41 -4.17
C SER A 65 5.31 2.83 -3.90
N PHE A 66 4.24 3.65 -4.08
CA PHE A 66 2.88 3.25 -3.71
C PHE A 66 1.85 3.57 -4.81
N VAL A 67 1.80 2.84 -5.87
CA VAL A 67 2.69 1.78 -6.32
C VAL A 67 3.25 2.11 -7.70
N ALA A 68 4.46 1.67 -8.03
CA ALA A 68 4.91 1.63 -9.40
C ALA A 68 4.08 0.59 -10.18
N GLU A 69 3.79 0.84 -11.45
CA GLU A 69 3.00 -0.07 -12.27
C GLU A 69 3.61 -0.21 -13.69
N PRO A 70 3.58 -1.42 -14.26
CA PRO A 70 4.38 -1.71 -15.45
C PRO A 70 3.69 -1.37 -16.78
N TYR A 71 2.56 -0.68 -16.77
CA TYR A 71 1.81 -0.39 -18.01
C TYR A 71 2.15 0.96 -18.63
N SER A 72 2.49 1.95 -17.80
CA SER A 72 2.95 3.26 -18.27
C SER A 72 4.47 3.40 -18.24
N GLN A 73 5.18 2.47 -17.59
CA GLN A 73 6.64 2.45 -17.52
C GLN A 73 7.15 1.01 -17.60
N HIS A 74 8.13 0.76 -18.51
CA HIS A 74 8.71 -0.58 -18.66
C HIS A 74 9.40 -1.06 -17.36
N PRO A 75 9.28 -2.35 -16.96
CA PRO A 75 9.86 -2.86 -15.71
C PRO A 75 11.36 -2.59 -15.54
N ALA A 76 12.14 -2.59 -16.62
CA ALA A 76 13.56 -2.24 -16.56
C ALA A 76 13.80 -0.77 -16.19
N GLN A 77 12.92 0.16 -16.64
CA GLN A 77 13.00 1.57 -16.24
C GLN A 77 12.55 1.76 -14.78
N ILE A 78 11.55 1.01 -14.34
CA ILE A 78 11.13 0.97 -12.92
C ILE A 78 12.31 0.50 -12.05
N ALA A 79 13.01 -0.56 -12.46
CA ALA A 79 14.18 -1.08 -11.76
C ALA A 79 15.32 -0.05 -11.69
N ALA A 80 15.60 0.66 -12.78
CA ALA A 80 16.61 1.72 -12.79
C ALA A 80 16.22 2.89 -11.88
N ALA A 81 14.96 3.30 -11.91
CA ALA A 81 14.47 4.41 -11.08
C ALA A 81 14.55 4.08 -9.59
N VAL A 82 14.07 2.90 -9.16
CA VAL A 82 14.14 2.53 -7.74
C VAL A 82 15.58 2.29 -7.28
N ALA A 83 16.46 1.76 -8.13
CA ALA A 83 17.88 1.63 -7.82
C ALA A 83 18.55 3.01 -7.60
N THR A 84 18.16 4.02 -8.39
CA THR A 84 18.61 5.41 -8.18
C THR A 84 18.12 5.97 -6.85
N ILE A 85 16.87 5.70 -6.48
CA ILE A 85 16.34 6.09 -5.15
C ILE A 85 17.06 5.35 -4.02
N ASP A 86 17.40 4.08 -4.23
CA ASP A 86 18.14 3.28 -3.24
C ASP A 86 19.55 3.83 -3.00
N GLU A 87 20.28 4.17 -4.07
CA GLU A 87 21.57 4.85 -4.01
C GLU A 87 21.45 6.19 -3.26
N LEU A 88 20.50 7.04 -3.67
CA LEU A 88 20.27 8.38 -3.11
C LEU A 88 19.90 8.32 -1.63
N SER A 89 19.17 7.31 -1.20
CA SER A 89 18.72 7.13 0.19
C SER A 89 19.72 6.36 1.06
N GLY A 90 20.81 5.83 0.50
CA GLY A 90 21.73 4.97 1.25
C GLY A 90 21.16 3.61 1.60
N GLY A 91 20.41 2.98 0.69
CA GLY A 91 19.89 1.63 0.84
C GLY A 91 18.52 1.53 1.55
N ARG A 92 17.70 2.59 1.50
CA ARG A 92 16.38 2.65 2.18
C ARG A 92 15.18 2.52 1.24
N ALA A 93 15.39 2.31 -0.06
CA ALA A 93 14.28 2.19 -1.00
C ALA A 93 13.57 0.83 -0.90
N ILE A 94 12.26 0.85 -1.13
CA ILE A 94 11.40 -0.32 -1.32
C ILE A 94 10.69 -0.17 -2.66
N LEU A 95 10.80 -1.19 -3.53
CA LEU A 95 10.00 -1.24 -4.74
C LEU A 95 8.59 -1.76 -4.43
N GLY A 96 7.64 -0.86 -4.28
CA GLY A 96 6.23 -1.22 -4.20
C GLY A 96 5.62 -1.31 -5.60
N LEU A 97 5.18 -2.50 -6.00
CA LEU A 97 4.54 -2.79 -7.28
C LEU A 97 3.05 -3.06 -7.12
N GLY A 98 2.29 -2.73 -8.15
CA GLY A 98 0.87 -3.06 -8.23
C GLY A 98 0.31 -2.83 -9.63
N ALA A 99 -0.93 -3.23 -9.86
CA ALA A 99 -1.57 -3.04 -11.17
C ALA A 99 -1.99 -1.58 -11.45
N GLY A 100 -1.83 -0.69 -10.48
CA GLY A 100 -2.28 0.69 -10.57
C GLY A 100 -3.81 0.82 -10.58
N GLY A 101 -4.33 2.00 -10.36
CA GLY A 101 -5.78 2.24 -10.27
C GLY A 101 -6.29 3.41 -11.12
N ALA A 102 -5.57 4.51 -11.17
CA ALA A 102 -6.05 5.78 -11.70
C ALA A 102 -5.47 6.15 -13.07
N ASN A 103 -6.19 6.99 -13.82
CA ASN A 103 -5.76 7.71 -15.02
C ASN A 103 -5.28 6.84 -16.20
N PHE A 104 -5.66 5.56 -16.27
CA PHE A 104 -5.32 4.71 -17.42
C PHE A 104 -6.12 5.08 -18.68
N LYS A 105 -7.41 5.41 -18.50
CA LYS A 105 -8.29 5.82 -19.58
C LYS A 105 -7.79 7.12 -20.24
N GLU A 106 -7.40 8.08 -19.41
CA GLU A 106 -6.87 9.38 -19.83
C GLU A 106 -5.57 9.24 -20.63
N LEU A 107 -4.74 8.26 -20.28
CA LEU A 107 -3.48 7.94 -20.98
C LEU A 107 -3.67 6.99 -22.18
N GLY A 108 -4.89 6.50 -22.43
CA GLY A 108 -5.12 5.49 -23.47
C GLY A 108 -4.44 4.15 -23.22
N THR A 109 -4.06 3.89 -21.97
CA THR A 109 -3.34 2.65 -21.57
C THR A 109 -4.33 1.60 -21.07
N VAL A 110 -4.12 0.34 -21.47
CA VAL A 110 -4.96 -0.79 -21.07
C VAL A 110 -4.17 -1.71 -20.16
N ARG A 111 -4.74 -2.02 -18.99
CA ARG A 111 -4.17 -3.02 -18.07
C ARG A 111 -4.51 -4.42 -18.56
N THR A 112 -3.54 -5.13 -19.09
CA THR A 112 -3.71 -6.49 -19.56
C THR A 112 -2.98 -7.47 -18.66
N ARG A 113 -3.61 -8.64 -18.35
CA ARG A 113 -2.98 -9.77 -17.65
C ARG A 113 -2.23 -9.37 -16.36
N PRO A 114 -2.87 -8.71 -15.37
CA PRO A 114 -2.16 -8.07 -14.24
C PRO A 114 -1.23 -9.00 -13.46
N ALA A 115 -1.64 -10.23 -13.18
CA ALA A 115 -0.81 -11.17 -12.45
C ALA A 115 0.47 -11.56 -13.24
N VAL A 116 0.37 -11.73 -14.57
CA VAL A 116 1.51 -12.04 -15.43
C VAL A 116 2.44 -10.83 -15.53
N ALA A 117 1.88 -9.65 -15.83
CA ALA A 117 2.66 -8.42 -15.96
C ALA A 117 3.45 -8.09 -14.69
N LEU A 118 2.83 -8.24 -13.52
CA LEU A 118 3.49 -7.99 -12.24
C LEU A 118 4.55 -9.05 -11.92
N LYS A 119 4.29 -10.33 -12.21
CA LYS A 119 5.29 -11.39 -12.04
C LYS A 119 6.53 -11.14 -12.90
N GLU A 120 6.33 -10.88 -14.18
CA GLU A 120 7.41 -10.56 -15.11
C GLU A 120 8.17 -9.30 -14.70
N SER A 121 7.48 -8.30 -14.15
CA SER A 121 8.12 -7.10 -13.61
C SER A 121 9.05 -7.39 -12.45
N ILE A 122 8.64 -8.27 -11.53
CA ILE A 122 9.48 -8.72 -10.41
C ILE A 122 10.69 -9.50 -10.94
N GLU A 123 10.48 -10.42 -11.88
CA GLU A 123 11.55 -11.23 -12.47
C GLU A 123 12.60 -10.36 -13.20
N ILE A 124 12.15 -9.37 -13.98
CA ILE A 124 13.02 -8.41 -14.65
C ILE A 124 13.79 -7.56 -13.63
N ALA A 125 13.10 -7.00 -12.62
CA ALA A 125 13.76 -6.20 -11.58
C ALA A 125 14.80 -7.02 -10.81
N ARG A 126 14.46 -8.22 -10.37
CA ARG A 126 15.41 -9.15 -9.71
C ARG A 126 16.60 -9.52 -10.58
N GLY A 127 16.36 -9.75 -11.89
CA GLY A 127 17.43 -10.01 -12.86
C GLY A 127 18.41 -8.85 -12.93
N LEU A 128 17.89 -7.62 -13.02
CA LEU A 128 18.71 -6.40 -13.14
C LEU A 128 19.45 -6.05 -11.84
N PHE A 129 18.85 -6.25 -10.67
CA PHE A 129 19.48 -5.99 -9.37
C PHE A 129 20.71 -6.88 -9.12
N ARG A 130 20.84 -8.01 -9.83
CA ARG A 130 22.04 -8.86 -9.77
C ARG A 130 23.27 -8.26 -10.48
N GLY A 131 23.10 -7.10 -11.16
CA GLY A 131 24.19 -6.38 -11.82
C GLY A 131 24.78 -7.09 -13.05
N LYS A 132 24.01 -7.96 -13.70
CA LYS A 132 24.40 -8.69 -14.92
C LYS A 132 23.47 -8.35 -16.07
N PRO A 133 23.94 -8.42 -17.33
CA PRO A 133 23.07 -8.32 -18.49
C PRO A 133 21.94 -9.33 -18.43
N LEU A 134 20.73 -8.86 -18.70
CA LEU A 134 19.50 -9.64 -18.66
C LEU A 134 18.92 -9.78 -20.07
N GLU A 135 18.70 -11.01 -20.48
CA GLU A 135 17.76 -11.36 -21.55
C GLU A 135 16.50 -11.92 -20.94
N TYR A 136 15.35 -11.37 -21.34
CA TYR A 136 14.06 -11.80 -20.84
C TYR A 136 13.05 -11.89 -21.98
N ARG A 137 12.30 -12.99 -22.03
CA ARG A 137 11.24 -13.23 -23.00
C ARG A 137 10.00 -13.70 -22.26
N GLY A 138 9.17 -12.75 -21.83
CA GLY A 138 7.90 -13.01 -21.17
C GLY A 138 6.72 -12.99 -22.14
N GLU A 139 5.54 -13.11 -21.58
CA GLU A 139 4.27 -13.03 -22.31
C GLU A 139 3.80 -11.57 -22.50
N VAL A 140 4.25 -10.66 -21.64
CA VAL A 140 3.91 -9.23 -21.62
C VAL A 140 5.13 -8.37 -21.92
N PHE A 141 6.29 -8.70 -21.33
CA PHE A 141 7.50 -7.90 -21.46
C PHE A 141 8.65 -8.68 -22.09
N THR A 142 9.50 -7.93 -22.77
CA THR A 142 10.77 -8.45 -23.28
C THR A 142 11.89 -7.50 -22.90
N ALA A 143 13.07 -8.03 -22.62
CA ALA A 143 14.31 -7.26 -22.44
C ALA A 143 15.43 -7.98 -23.21
N ASP A 144 16.26 -7.21 -23.90
CA ASP A 144 17.32 -7.74 -24.76
C ASP A 144 18.66 -7.13 -24.35
N ASN A 145 19.50 -7.93 -23.69
CA ASN A 145 20.81 -7.55 -23.21
C ASN A 145 20.82 -6.22 -22.40
N VAL A 146 19.85 -6.07 -21.49
CA VAL A 146 19.72 -4.87 -20.65
C VAL A 146 20.40 -5.06 -19.29
N TRP A 147 21.03 -4.01 -18.77
CA TRP A 147 21.61 -4.00 -17.42
C TRP A 147 21.53 -2.59 -16.81
N LEU A 148 21.65 -2.52 -15.49
CA LEU A 148 21.73 -1.24 -14.79
C LEU A 148 23.17 -0.68 -14.90
N HIS A 149 23.29 0.58 -15.30
CA HIS A 149 24.59 1.29 -15.37
C HIS A 149 24.94 2.00 -14.05
N LEU A 150 24.37 1.54 -12.94
CA LEU A 150 24.60 2.06 -11.59
C LEU A 150 24.69 0.90 -10.61
N PRO A 151 25.38 1.07 -9.46
CA PRO A 151 25.36 0.08 -8.40
C PRO A 151 23.93 -0.16 -7.88
N CYS A 152 23.59 -1.40 -7.59
CA CYS A 152 22.32 -1.77 -6.99
C CYS A 152 22.55 -2.96 -6.07
N ARG A 153 21.91 -2.96 -4.90
CA ARG A 153 21.91 -4.14 -4.02
C ARG A 153 20.95 -5.20 -4.57
N ALA A 154 21.42 -6.44 -4.57
CA ALA A 154 20.66 -7.56 -5.13
C ALA A 154 19.39 -7.90 -4.32
N ASP A 155 19.37 -7.51 -3.04
CA ASP A 155 18.30 -7.74 -2.06
C ASP A 155 17.37 -6.55 -1.87
N LEU A 156 17.33 -5.58 -2.82
CA LEU A 156 16.38 -4.46 -2.78
C LEU A 156 14.96 -5.02 -2.63
N PRO A 157 14.22 -4.66 -1.55
CA PRO A 157 12.95 -5.29 -1.26
C PRO A 157 11.88 -4.97 -2.31
N ILE A 158 11.12 -5.98 -2.72
CA ILE A 158 9.97 -5.84 -3.62
C ILE A 158 8.71 -6.20 -2.85
N VAL A 159 7.83 -5.21 -2.65
CA VAL A 159 6.52 -5.36 -2.03
C VAL A 159 5.44 -5.28 -3.10
N LEU A 160 4.55 -6.26 -3.17
CA LEU A 160 3.45 -6.26 -4.11
C LEU A 160 2.14 -5.89 -3.41
N ALA A 161 1.47 -4.84 -3.90
CA ALA A 161 0.19 -4.39 -3.35
C ALA A 161 -0.98 -4.88 -4.19
N SER A 162 -1.93 -5.59 -3.56
CA SER A 162 -3.14 -6.09 -4.21
C SER A 162 -4.27 -6.36 -3.23
N ARG A 163 -5.47 -6.59 -3.78
CA ARG A 163 -6.65 -7.17 -3.12
C ARG A 163 -7.25 -8.34 -3.90
N GLY A 164 -6.76 -8.60 -5.11
CA GLY A 164 -7.29 -9.66 -5.97
C GLY A 164 -6.56 -10.99 -5.77
N ASP A 165 -7.32 -12.07 -5.63
CA ASP A 165 -6.83 -13.42 -5.29
C ASP A 165 -5.67 -13.92 -6.15
N ARG A 166 -5.77 -13.73 -7.47
CA ARG A 166 -4.74 -14.22 -8.41
C ARG A 166 -3.40 -13.53 -8.18
N VAL A 167 -3.44 -12.21 -7.94
CA VAL A 167 -2.24 -11.41 -7.69
C VAL A 167 -1.70 -11.69 -6.30
N LEU A 168 -2.55 -11.84 -5.28
CA LEU A 168 -2.10 -12.20 -3.92
C LEU A 168 -1.42 -13.57 -3.87
N ARG A 169 -1.97 -14.58 -4.57
CA ARG A 169 -1.30 -15.90 -4.68
C ARG A 169 0.06 -15.77 -5.36
N MET A 170 0.12 -15.11 -6.51
CA MET A 170 1.37 -14.89 -7.23
C MET A 170 2.39 -14.09 -6.38
N ALA A 171 1.92 -13.11 -5.60
CA ALA A 171 2.78 -12.35 -4.69
C ALA A 171 3.46 -13.26 -3.65
N GLY A 172 2.72 -14.21 -3.06
CA GLY A 172 3.29 -15.21 -2.16
C GLY A 172 4.37 -16.07 -2.82
N GLU A 173 4.26 -16.32 -4.13
CA GLU A 173 5.28 -17.09 -4.86
C GLU A 173 6.62 -16.33 -5.02
N VAL A 174 6.60 -14.99 -5.21
CA VAL A 174 7.78 -14.26 -5.75
C VAL A 174 8.17 -12.97 -5.01
N ALA A 175 7.30 -12.37 -4.20
CA ALA A 175 7.57 -11.09 -3.54
C ALA A 175 8.24 -11.26 -2.17
N ASP A 176 8.93 -10.22 -1.67
CA ASP A 176 9.50 -10.18 -0.31
C ASP A 176 8.48 -9.64 0.70
N GLY A 177 7.49 -8.91 0.24
CA GLY A 177 6.37 -8.46 1.05
C GLY A 177 5.09 -8.35 0.24
N VAL A 178 3.96 -8.47 0.91
CA VAL A 178 2.64 -8.33 0.30
C VAL A 178 1.83 -7.32 1.10
N MET A 179 1.46 -6.24 0.43
CA MET A 179 0.58 -5.23 0.98
C MET A 179 -0.86 -5.59 0.58
N ILE A 180 -1.62 -6.10 1.55
CA ILE A 180 -3.02 -6.45 1.35
C ILE A 180 -3.84 -5.16 1.44
N ALA A 181 -4.34 -4.74 0.26
CA ALA A 181 -4.99 -3.45 0.15
C ALA A 181 -6.43 -3.50 0.59
N THR A 182 -6.77 -2.52 1.39
CA THR A 182 -8.05 -1.92 1.72
C THR A 182 -8.91 -2.59 2.78
N TYR A 183 -8.68 -3.82 3.18
CA TYR A 183 -9.42 -4.38 4.30
C TYR A 183 -8.92 -3.83 5.63
N ALA A 184 -9.86 -3.43 6.49
CA ALA A 184 -9.59 -2.84 7.81
C ALA A 184 -9.92 -3.78 8.98
N THR A 185 -10.45 -4.98 8.69
CA THR A 185 -10.85 -5.97 9.69
C THR A 185 -9.98 -7.22 9.60
N PRO A 186 -9.75 -7.94 10.73
CA PRO A 186 -9.04 -9.22 10.72
C PRO A 186 -9.65 -10.24 9.75
N GLU A 187 -10.98 -10.27 9.62
CA GLU A 187 -11.70 -11.19 8.73
C GLU A 187 -11.40 -10.91 7.25
N GLY A 188 -11.47 -9.64 6.84
CA GLY A 188 -11.16 -9.23 5.48
C GLY A 188 -9.69 -9.47 5.12
N LEU A 189 -8.79 -9.17 6.05
CA LEU A 189 -7.35 -9.40 5.88
C LEU A 189 -6.97 -10.87 5.84
N ARG A 190 -7.68 -11.73 6.59
CA ARG A 190 -7.45 -13.18 6.63
C ARG A 190 -7.60 -13.80 5.25
N HIS A 191 -8.66 -13.45 4.50
CA HIS A 191 -8.82 -13.92 3.13
C HIS A 191 -7.59 -13.61 2.27
N GLY A 192 -7.10 -12.38 2.31
CA GLY A 192 -5.88 -11.98 1.59
C GLY A 192 -4.64 -12.76 2.04
N SER A 193 -4.46 -12.95 3.36
CA SER A 193 -3.34 -13.72 3.92
C SER A 193 -3.39 -15.18 3.48
N ASP A 194 -4.58 -15.79 3.44
CA ASP A 194 -4.75 -17.18 2.98
C ASP A 194 -4.37 -17.33 1.51
N MET A 195 -4.68 -16.33 0.67
CA MET A 195 -4.24 -16.33 -0.72
C MET A 195 -2.72 -16.23 -0.83
N VAL A 196 -2.08 -15.37 -0.03
CA VAL A 196 -0.61 -15.28 0.02
C VAL A 196 0.02 -16.59 0.46
N ARG A 197 -0.50 -17.21 1.53
CA ARG A 197 -0.02 -18.51 2.03
C ARG A 197 -0.15 -19.62 0.98
N ALA A 198 -1.26 -19.65 0.23
CA ALA A 198 -1.41 -20.59 -0.87
C ALA A 198 -0.31 -20.41 -1.94
N GLY A 199 0.13 -19.19 -2.21
CA GLY A 199 1.26 -18.91 -3.10
C GLY A 199 2.59 -19.36 -2.51
N LEU A 200 2.87 -19.05 -1.24
CA LEU A 200 4.07 -19.50 -0.52
C LEU A 200 4.22 -21.03 -0.60
N LEU A 201 3.17 -21.76 -0.29
CA LEU A 201 3.17 -23.24 -0.33
C LEU A 201 3.49 -23.78 -1.74
N ARG A 202 2.93 -23.18 -2.78
CA ARG A 202 3.20 -23.58 -4.17
C ARG A 202 4.67 -23.37 -4.57
N ALA A 203 5.30 -22.34 -4.02
CA ALA A 203 6.70 -22.01 -4.30
C ALA A 203 7.68 -22.70 -3.33
N GLY A 204 7.21 -23.51 -2.37
CA GLY A 204 8.04 -24.11 -1.34
C GLY A 204 8.62 -23.09 -0.36
N ARG A 205 7.94 -21.96 -0.18
CA ARG A 205 8.28 -20.88 0.74
C ARG A 205 7.48 -20.98 2.04
N SER A 206 7.85 -20.21 3.04
CA SER A 206 7.20 -20.14 4.36
C SER A 206 6.76 -18.72 4.71
N ASP A 207 5.97 -18.57 5.76
CA ASP A 207 5.55 -17.26 6.29
C ASP A 207 6.76 -16.37 6.68
N ALA A 208 7.92 -16.97 7.00
CA ALA A 208 9.14 -16.22 7.31
C ALA A 208 9.79 -15.54 6.09
N ASP A 209 9.43 -15.96 4.89
CA ASP A 209 9.99 -15.45 3.63
C ASP A 209 9.22 -14.25 3.07
N VAL A 210 8.12 -13.85 3.71
CA VAL A 210 7.28 -12.74 3.25
C VAL A 210 6.80 -11.88 4.41
N ARG A 211 6.84 -10.56 4.24
CA ARG A 211 6.22 -9.61 5.18
C ARG A 211 4.79 -9.31 4.75
N LEU A 212 3.86 -9.30 5.71
CA LEU A 212 2.49 -8.88 5.46
C LEU A 212 2.30 -7.43 5.92
N LEU A 213 1.88 -6.59 4.99
CA LEU A 213 1.60 -5.17 5.21
C LEU A 213 0.11 -4.89 5.01
N THR A 214 -0.43 -3.95 5.76
CA THR A 214 -1.77 -3.39 5.49
C THR A 214 -1.68 -2.20 4.54
N ARG A 215 -2.81 -1.81 3.97
CA ARG A 215 -3.06 -0.51 3.36
C ARG A 215 -4.48 -0.10 3.69
N VAL A 216 -4.66 0.79 4.65
CA VAL A 216 -5.98 1.18 5.18
C VAL A 216 -6.08 2.71 5.25
N ASP A 217 -7.25 3.25 4.96
CA ASP A 217 -7.53 4.67 5.15
C ASP A 217 -7.86 4.95 6.61
N VAL A 218 -7.32 6.03 7.18
CA VAL A 218 -7.50 6.37 8.59
C VAL A 218 -7.97 7.79 8.76
N ALA A 219 -9.00 7.98 9.60
CA ALA A 219 -9.44 9.30 10.03
C ALA A 219 -9.62 9.35 11.55
N LEU A 220 -8.97 10.33 12.20
CA LEU A 220 -9.06 10.58 13.64
C LEU A 220 -9.96 11.78 13.89
N ASP A 221 -11.11 11.56 14.52
CA ASP A 221 -12.03 12.61 14.96
C ASP A 221 -12.79 12.18 16.21
N GLU A 222 -13.12 13.13 17.07
CA GLU A 222 -13.97 12.90 18.24
C GLU A 222 -15.46 12.73 17.85
N ASP A 223 -15.88 13.35 16.74
CA ASP A 223 -17.18 13.11 16.13
C ASP A 223 -17.11 11.88 15.21
N PRO A 224 -17.78 10.77 15.57
CA PRO A 224 -17.80 9.56 14.76
C PRO A 224 -18.37 9.77 13.34
N ARG A 225 -19.24 10.75 13.15
CA ARG A 225 -19.80 11.07 11.84
C ARG A 225 -18.76 11.77 10.95
N ALA A 226 -18.06 12.75 11.51
CA ALA A 226 -16.98 13.44 10.81
C ALA A 226 -15.87 12.45 10.39
N ALA A 227 -15.44 11.56 11.29
CA ALA A 227 -14.47 10.53 11.01
C ALA A 227 -14.88 9.61 9.84
N ARG A 228 -16.14 9.13 9.82
CA ARG A 228 -16.66 8.31 8.72
C ARG A 228 -16.72 9.08 7.40
N ASN A 229 -17.18 10.30 7.42
CA ASN A 229 -17.32 11.12 6.21
C ASN A 229 -15.97 11.43 5.57
N ALA A 230 -14.90 11.54 6.35
CA ALA A 230 -13.55 11.80 5.85
C ALA A 230 -13.01 10.68 4.94
N VAL A 231 -13.38 9.42 5.15
CA VAL A 231 -12.89 8.26 4.38
C VAL A 231 -13.77 7.86 3.21
N ARG A 232 -15.05 8.26 3.20
CA ARG A 232 -16.03 7.84 2.19
C ARG A 232 -15.64 8.17 0.74
N PRO A 233 -15.07 9.37 0.42
CA PRO A 233 -14.61 9.68 -0.93
C PRO A 233 -13.58 8.67 -1.46
N MET A 234 -12.63 8.26 -0.62
CA MET A 234 -11.62 7.28 -1.00
C MET A 234 -12.23 5.88 -1.21
N ILE A 235 -13.18 5.48 -0.37
CA ILE A 235 -13.89 4.20 -0.54
C ILE A 235 -14.68 4.18 -1.85
N ALA A 236 -15.38 5.26 -2.21
CA ALA A 236 -16.06 5.39 -3.49
C ALA A 236 -15.08 5.27 -4.68
N ALA A 237 -13.93 5.96 -4.60
CA ALA A 237 -12.88 5.88 -5.61
C ALA A 237 -12.28 4.46 -5.72
N MET A 238 -12.11 3.76 -4.61
CA MET A 238 -11.65 2.37 -4.57
C MET A 238 -12.65 1.42 -5.26
N VAL A 239 -13.94 1.55 -5.00
CA VAL A 239 -14.99 0.74 -5.66
C VAL A 239 -14.97 0.99 -7.16
N MET A 240 -14.95 2.24 -7.59
CA MET A 240 -14.87 2.64 -9.00
C MET A 240 -13.62 2.07 -9.69
N ALA A 241 -12.45 2.18 -9.06
CA ALA A 241 -11.19 1.69 -9.62
C ALA A 241 -11.17 0.16 -9.81
N SER A 242 -11.89 -0.58 -8.99
CA SER A 242 -12.02 -2.04 -9.08
C SER A 242 -13.06 -2.50 -10.09
N TYR A 243 -14.13 -1.75 -10.27
CA TYR A 243 -15.24 -2.14 -11.15
C TYR A 243 -14.77 -2.49 -12.57
N PRO A 244 -15.26 -3.56 -13.23
CA PRO A 244 -16.41 -4.39 -12.85
C PRO A 244 -16.07 -5.51 -11.84
N ASP A 245 -14.81 -5.73 -11.45
CA ASP A 245 -14.46 -6.74 -10.45
C ASP A 245 -14.82 -6.23 -9.04
N THR A 246 -15.87 -6.82 -8.47
CA THR A 246 -16.38 -6.49 -7.13
C THR A 246 -16.18 -7.64 -6.13
N ALA A 247 -15.39 -8.66 -6.46
CA ALA A 247 -15.15 -9.82 -5.61
C ALA A 247 -14.64 -9.42 -4.22
N PHE A 248 -13.85 -8.34 -4.12
CA PHE A 248 -13.35 -7.84 -2.84
C PHE A 248 -14.47 -7.36 -1.89
N LEU A 249 -15.62 -6.91 -2.42
CA LEU A 249 -16.79 -6.58 -1.60
C LEU A 249 -17.40 -7.86 -1.02
N ALA A 250 -17.57 -8.89 -1.84
CA ALA A 250 -18.10 -10.18 -1.39
C ALA A 250 -17.23 -10.82 -0.29
N HIS A 251 -15.90 -10.71 -0.40
CA HIS A 251 -14.97 -11.16 0.65
C HIS A 251 -15.14 -10.37 1.97
N ALA A 252 -15.63 -9.15 1.91
CA ALA A 252 -16.00 -8.33 3.08
C ALA A 252 -17.46 -8.53 3.53
N GLY A 253 -18.20 -9.47 2.92
CA GLY A 253 -19.61 -9.67 3.20
C GLY A 253 -20.53 -8.56 2.67
N LEU A 254 -20.10 -7.84 1.63
CA LEU A 254 -20.81 -6.71 1.04
C LEU A 254 -21.20 -7.00 -0.41
N GLU A 255 -22.26 -6.32 -0.86
CA GLU A 255 -22.69 -6.27 -2.25
C GLU A 255 -22.58 -4.82 -2.76
N ILE A 256 -22.28 -4.63 -4.04
CA ILE A 256 -22.28 -3.28 -4.61
C ILE A 256 -23.69 -2.72 -4.67
N THR A 257 -23.89 -1.50 -4.16
CA THR A 257 -25.20 -0.84 -4.26
C THR A 257 -25.45 -0.35 -5.69
N PRO A 258 -26.72 -0.25 -6.14
CA PRO A 258 -27.06 0.22 -7.47
C PRO A 258 -26.45 1.61 -7.78
N GLU A 259 -26.43 2.52 -6.81
CA GLU A 259 -25.89 3.87 -6.93
C GLU A 259 -24.37 3.86 -7.10
N LEU A 260 -23.64 3.09 -6.28
CA LEU A 260 -22.20 2.92 -6.43
C LEU A 260 -21.83 2.22 -7.74
N GLU A 261 -22.63 1.27 -8.20
CA GLU A 261 -22.43 0.63 -9.48
C GLU A 261 -22.60 1.61 -10.64
N ALA A 262 -23.69 2.38 -10.64
CA ALA A 262 -23.97 3.40 -11.66
C ALA A 262 -22.85 4.46 -11.73
N MET A 263 -22.37 4.92 -10.59
CA MET A 263 -21.21 5.82 -10.49
C MET A 263 -19.94 5.16 -11.04
N SER A 264 -19.66 3.92 -10.65
CA SER A 264 -18.44 3.20 -11.02
C SER A 264 -18.34 2.90 -12.53
N ARG A 265 -19.47 2.71 -13.21
CA ARG A 265 -19.53 2.52 -14.68
C ARG A 265 -18.97 3.73 -15.44
N GLN A 266 -19.01 4.92 -14.86
CA GLN A 266 -18.56 6.14 -15.52
C GLN A 266 -17.02 6.26 -15.57
N LYS A 267 -16.30 5.52 -14.72
CA LYS A 267 -14.84 5.52 -14.66
C LYS A 267 -14.23 6.92 -14.49
N SER A 268 -14.91 7.79 -13.76
CA SER A 268 -14.46 9.14 -13.45
C SER A 268 -13.98 9.23 -12.00
N GLU A 269 -12.69 9.50 -11.82
CA GLU A 269 -12.09 9.66 -10.50
C GLU A 269 -12.68 10.87 -9.76
N ALA A 270 -12.86 12.00 -10.46
CA ALA A 270 -13.47 13.21 -9.89
C ALA A 270 -14.91 12.95 -9.41
N LEU A 271 -15.70 12.20 -10.21
CA LEU A 271 -17.05 11.82 -9.79
C LEU A 271 -17.02 10.90 -8.57
N ALA A 272 -16.11 9.93 -8.54
CA ALA A 272 -16.01 9.00 -7.42
C ALA A 272 -15.66 9.74 -6.12
N PHE A 273 -14.70 10.65 -6.12
CA PHE A 273 -14.38 11.48 -4.94
C PHE A 273 -15.55 12.38 -4.51
N ALA A 274 -16.35 12.87 -5.45
CA ALA A 274 -17.55 13.67 -5.14
C ALA A 274 -18.73 12.82 -4.65
N SER A 275 -18.67 11.50 -4.77
CA SER A 275 -19.76 10.57 -4.47
C SER A 275 -19.61 9.85 -3.12
N GLY A 276 -18.89 10.43 -2.16
CA GLY A 276 -18.71 9.84 -0.83
C GLY A 276 -20.04 9.53 -0.13
N ASP A 277 -21.06 10.34 -0.31
CA ASP A 277 -22.38 10.15 0.29
C ASP A 277 -23.10 8.86 -0.16
N LEU A 278 -22.69 8.26 -1.29
CA LEU A 278 -23.21 6.97 -1.77
C LEU A 278 -22.64 5.77 -0.97
N VAL A 279 -21.58 5.97 -0.18
CA VAL A 279 -20.90 4.89 0.54
C VAL A 279 -21.62 4.61 1.85
N PRO A 280 -22.17 3.39 2.08
CA PRO A 280 -22.81 3.02 3.33
C PRO A 280 -21.82 2.91 4.51
N ASP A 281 -22.31 3.02 5.75
CA ASP A 281 -21.50 2.88 6.97
C ASP A 281 -20.84 1.49 7.10
N GLU A 282 -21.47 0.46 6.58
CA GLU A 282 -20.91 -0.89 6.57
C GLU A 282 -19.63 -1.01 5.74
N TYR A 283 -19.53 -0.27 4.62
CA TYR A 283 -18.28 -0.19 3.84
C TYR A 283 -17.17 0.49 4.63
N VAL A 284 -17.51 1.56 5.36
CA VAL A 284 -16.53 2.24 6.21
C VAL A 284 -15.97 1.27 7.25
N ARG A 285 -16.83 0.45 7.89
CA ARG A 285 -16.39 -0.54 8.88
C ARG A 285 -15.43 -1.58 8.31
N GLN A 286 -15.60 -1.95 7.03
CA GLN A 286 -14.77 -2.98 6.40
C GLN A 286 -13.47 -2.44 5.81
N PHE A 287 -13.42 -1.15 5.45
CA PHE A 287 -12.32 -0.62 4.63
C PHE A 287 -11.55 0.55 5.25
N ALA A 288 -11.92 1.03 6.44
CA ALA A 288 -11.22 2.13 7.09
C ALA A 288 -11.16 1.99 8.61
N TRP A 289 -10.13 2.56 9.21
CA TRP A 289 -10.05 2.76 10.65
C TRP A 289 -10.44 4.20 10.99
N VAL A 290 -11.55 4.37 11.70
CA VAL A 290 -12.12 5.69 11.95
C VAL A 290 -12.55 5.88 13.40
N GLY A 291 -12.47 7.10 13.91
CA GLY A 291 -12.93 7.50 15.22
C GLY A 291 -11.85 8.09 16.12
N THR A 292 -12.04 7.97 17.43
CA THR A 292 -11.06 8.44 18.42
C THR A 292 -9.75 7.64 18.35
N PRO A 293 -8.62 8.18 18.81
CA PRO A 293 -7.36 7.45 18.88
C PRO A 293 -7.46 6.09 19.58
N THR A 294 -8.28 6.01 20.63
CA THR A 294 -8.51 4.75 21.36
C THR A 294 -9.27 3.72 20.51
N ALA A 295 -10.30 4.16 19.77
CA ALA A 295 -11.06 3.28 18.88
C ALA A 295 -10.18 2.75 17.73
N VAL A 296 -9.40 3.62 17.10
CA VAL A 296 -8.47 3.26 16.01
C VAL A 296 -7.37 2.33 16.52
N ALA A 297 -6.81 2.58 17.70
CA ALA A 297 -5.78 1.72 18.27
C ALA A 297 -6.27 0.27 18.48
N LYS A 298 -7.50 0.08 18.96
CA LYS A 298 -8.12 -1.24 19.13
C LYS A 298 -8.31 -1.97 17.80
N GLN A 299 -8.75 -1.25 16.75
CA GLN A 299 -8.91 -1.81 15.42
C GLN A 299 -7.56 -2.28 14.86
N ILE A 300 -6.50 -1.47 15.02
CA ILE A 300 -5.15 -1.82 14.58
C ILE A 300 -4.59 -3.01 15.37
N ALA A 301 -4.73 -3.02 16.70
CA ALA A 301 -4.23 -4.12 17.54
C ALA A 301 -4.83 -5.48 17.11
N ALA A 302 -6.14 -5.53 16.83
CA ALA A 302 -6.80 -6.74 16.34
C ALA A 302 -6.23 -7.24 15.00
N VAL A 303 -5.75 -6.32 14.14
CA VAL A 303 -5.11 -6.66 12.87
C VAL A 303 -3.68 -7.17 13.10
N VAL A 304 -2.91 -6.55 13.97
CA VAL A 304 -1.56 -7.00 14.33
C VAL A 304 -1.61 -8.41 14.92
N ASP A 305 -2.55 -8.68 15.81
CA ASP A 305 -2.76 -10.03 16.41
C ASP A 305 -3.08 -11.10 15.35
N SER A 306 -3.61 -10.69 14.16
CA SER A 306 -3.87 -11.60 13.04
C SER A 306 -2.64 -11.88 12.15
N GLY A 307 -1.45 -11.37 12.50
CA GLY A 307 -0.17 -11.69 11.87
C GLY A 307 0.38 -10.66 10.91
N PHE A 308 -0.12 -9.42 10.95
CA PHE A 308 0.46 -8.30 10.19
C PHE A 308 1.59 -7.65 10.98
N ASP A 309 2.76 -7.56 10.37
CA ASP A 309 3.96 -6.98 10.99
C ASP A 309 4.15 -5.49 10.68
N THR A 310 3.52 -4.99 9.59
CA THR A 310 3.67 -3.61 9.15
C THR A 310 2.30 -2.98 8.86
N ILE A 311 1.97 -1.95 9.61
CA ILE A 311 0.72 -1.20 9.49
C ILE A 311 0.96 0.03 8.61
N VAL A 312 0.57 -0.06 7.34
CA VAL A 312 0.60 1.08 6.43
C VAL A 312 -0.79 1.70 6.33
N PHE A 313 -0.88 3.00 6.52
CA PHE A 313 -2.15 3.73 6.45
C PHE A 313 -2.04 5.02 5.64
N LEU A 314 -3.18 5.46 5.11
CA LEU A 314 -3.32 6.76 4.45
C LEU A 314 -4.16 7.69 5.33
N PRO A 315 -3.60 8.86 5.73
CA PRO A 315 -4.37 9.87 6.45
C PRO A 315 -5.48 10.45 5.59
N GLN A 316 -6.67 10.59 6.17
CA GLN A 316 -7.86 11.15 5.53
C GLN A 316 -8.43 12.33 6.32
N PRO A 317 -9.02 13.33 5.64
CA PRO A 317 -9.18 13.45 4.19
C PRO A 317 -7.89 13.89 3.48
N MET A 318 -7.65 13.38 2.28
CA MET A 318 -6.44 13.70 1.50
C MET A 318 -6.33 15.17 1.06
N SER A 319 -7.42 15.92 1.14
CA SER A 319 -7.46 17.35 0.78
C SER A 319 -6.85 18.28 1.83
N VAL A 320 -6.51 17.75 3.01
CA VAL A 320 -5.98 18.49 4.16
C VAL A 320 -4.50 18.15 4.35
N ASP A 321 -3.73 19.09 4.92
CA ASP A 321 -2.34 18.84 5.33
C ASP A 321 -2.32 17.64 6.30
N PRO A 322 -1.58 16.56 5.98
CA PRO A 322 -1.59 15.35 6.80
C PRO A 322 -0.85 15.50 8.12
N GLU A 323 0.02 16.50 8.25
CA GLU A 323 0.96 16.61 9.37
C GLU A 323 0.29 16.64 10.77
N PRO A 324 -0.78 17.42 11.02
CA PRO A 324 -1.45 17.41 12.32
C PRO A 324 -2.00 16.03 12.70
N MET A 325 -2.58 15.34 11.73
CA MET A 325 -3.12 13.99 11.93
C MET A 325 -2.01 12.97 12.19
N LEU A 326 -0.90 13.05 11.47
CA LEU A 326 0.25 12.17 11.64
C LEU A 326 0.88 12.35 13.04
N GLN A 327 1.07 13.57 13.49
CA GLN A 327 1.56 13.88 14.83
C GLN A 327 0.60 13.35 15.91
N ARG A 328 -0.70 13.49 15.71
CA ARG A 328 -1.72 12.93 16.63
C ARG A 328 -1.68 11.41 16.63
N PHE A 329 -1.58 10.76 15.47
CA PHE A 329 -1.49 9.31 15.35
C PHE A 329 -0.26 8.76 16.10
N ALA A 330 0.91 9.36 15.88
CA ALA A 330 2.15 8.95 16.53
C ALA A 330 2.07 9.07 18.06
N ARG A 331 1.52 10.17 18.58
CA ARG A 331 1.44 10.42 20.03
C ARG A 331 0.33 9.65 20.74
N GLU A 332 -0.79 9.41 20.07
CA GLU A 332 -1.99 8.91 20.72
C GLU A 332 -2.40 7.50 20.29
N VAL A 333 -2.14 7.09 19.04
CA VAL A 333 -2.53 5.78 18.53
C VAL A 333 -1.42 4.75 18.75
N ILE A 334 -0.21 5.00 18.28
CA ILE A 334 0.91 4.04 18.35
C ILE A 334 1.16 3.52 19.79
N PRO A 335 1.24 4.39 20.83
CA PRO A 335 1.45 3.89 22.21
C PRO A 335 0.28 3.04 22.71
N ARG A 336 -0.96 3.35 22.29
CA ARG A 336 -2.13 2.55 22.67
C ARG A 336 -2.14 1.19 21.98
N VAL A 337 -1.79 1.12 20.70
CA VAL A 337 -1.63 -0.16 19.99
C VAL A 337 -0.63 -1.06 20.73
N ARG A 338 0.54 -0.52 21.07
CA ARG A 338 1.57 -1.26 21.82
C ARG A 338 1.07 -1.73 23.20
N SER A 339 0.27 -0.89 23.89
CA SER A 339 -0.34 -1.25 25.17
C SER A 339 -1.37 -2.37 25.03
N GLU A 340 -2.27 -2.32 24.05
CA GLU A 340 -3.28 -3.36 23.79
C GLU A 340 -2.60 -4.71 23.52
N LEU A 341 -1.57 -4.75 22.66
CA LEU A 341 -0.79 -5.96 22.34
C LEU A 341 -0.08 -6.53 23.58
N GLY A 342 0.46 -5.67 24.45
CA GLY A 342 1.11 -6.09 25.71
C GLY A 342 0.15 -6.72 26.72
N HIS A 343 -1.11 -6.33 26.74
CA HIS A 343 -2.13 -6.93 27.60
C HIS A 343 -2.59 -8.30 27.07
N GLY A 344 -2.71 -8.48 25.75
CA GLY A 344 -3.08 -9.75 25.13
C GLY A 344 -2.11 -10.87 25.48
N GLN A 345 -0.81 -10.61 25.37
CA GLN A 345 0.23 -11.62 25.68
C GLN A 345 0.26 -12.05 27.16
N ARG A 346 -0.07 -11.14 28.10
CA ARG A 346 -0.14 -11.48 29.54
C ARG A 346 -1.34 -12.36 29.87
N SER A 347 -2.45 -12.23 29.15
CA SER A 347 -3.65 -13.06 29.38
C SER A 347 -3.50 -14.49 28.82
N GLU A 348 -2.72 -14.68 27.77
CA GLU A 348 -2.41 -16.01 27.22
C GLU A 348 -1.36 -16.77 28.03
N SER A 349 -0.40 -16.07 28.64
CA SER A 349 0.62 -16.70 29.49
C SER A 349 0.09 -17.17 30.87
N LEU A 350 -1.13 -16.81 31.23
CA LEU A 350 -1.83 -17.17 32.45
C LEU A 350 -2.90 -18.27 32.26
N ARG A 351 -3.04 -18.79 31.05
CA ARG A 351 -3.88 -19.96 30.73
C ARG A 351 -3.02 -21.18 30.36
#